data_c34452336c3039d600d49a2780d15f46
#
_entry.id   c34452336c3039d600d49a2780d15f46
#
_cell.length_a   1.000
_cell.length_b   1.000
_cell.length_c   1.000
_cell.angle_alpha   90.00
_cell.angle_beta   90.00
_cell.angle_gamma   90.00
#
_symmetry.space_group_name_H-M   'P 1'
#
loop_
_entity.id
_entity.type
_entity.pdbx_description
1 polymer ?
#
loop_
_entity_poly.entity_id
_entity_poly.type
_entity_poly.pdbx_seq_one_letter_code
_entity_poly.pdbx_strand_id
1 'polypeptide(L)'
;HGELTDAELIGRLERIVGAQLVVVDPQLDRALLPSDRSTDDQFLLPLRRAVERYPPGQLPAVLQLGEVAPGTIALPVPTRRPAFLVVAPRRVRLLRDIVTLRHVATVLALALERERAERERRYRFGSELFAQLADRRLPADLAGELLRGEQGFPEPPYAVVAFPAATLALPEFQDALATLGVTHAALRRDGMVFLLVPEQPGVLEAVQRASGGIGFGVSQSVRSPARIPEAMLEARWALERATGSGMIVRYGERTLGARHWPLSVEAAQELVDRVVGPLLAHDERHGTRLVRTLALFLQHDGSWSETARALGVHRQTLIYRVRRIEQLTGLRVDRVSDLATLYLAMEAARALGRIAPAEPGDPVLPGARRAAAGR
;
A
#
# COMPACT_ATOMS: atom_id res chain seq x y z
N HIS A 1 -13.64 33.78 -9.77
CA HIS A 1 -12.38 34.26 -9.20
C HIS A 1 -11.37 33.14 -9.34
N GLY A 2 -10.41 33.29 -10.29
CA GLY A 2 -9.35 32.30 -10.51
C GLY A 2 -8.51 32.21 -9.26
N GLU A 3 -8.40 31.01 -8.71
CA GLU A 3 -7.46 30.74 -7.62
C GLU A 3 -6.05 30.89 -8.16
N LEU A 4 -5.22 31.62 -7.39
CA LEU A 4 -3.82 31.80 -7.74
C LEU A 4 -3.11 30.44 -7.64
N THR A 5 -2.38 30.09 -8.66
CA THR A 5 -1.49 28.92 -8.60
C THR A 5 -0.36 29.20 -7.59
N ASP A 6 0.24 28.15 -7.04
CA ASP A 6 1.38 28.26 -6.11
C ASP A 6 2.53 29.09 -6.70
N ALA A 7 2.82 28.91 -7.99
CA ALA A 7 3.84 29.65 -8.70
C ALA A 7 3.49 31.13 -8.80
N GLU A 8 2.23 31.49 -9.05
CA GLU A 8 1.76 32.86 -9.07
C GLU A 8 1.80 33.52 -7.69
N LEU A 9 1.41 32.78 -6.64
CA LEU A 9 1.47 33.25 -5.25
C LEU A 9 2.93 33.56 -4.86
N ILE A 10 3.83 32.58 -5.05
CA ILE A 10 5.26 32.77 -4.77
C ILE A 10 5.81 33.94 -5.58
N GLY A 11 5.55 34.02 -6.88
CA GLY A 11 6.04 35.11 -7.74
C GLY A 11 5.54 36.50 -7.32
N ARG A 12 4.33 36.60 -6.75
CA ARG A 12 3.84 37.87 -6.17
C ARG A 12 4.56 38.20 -4.87
N LEU A 13 4.76 37.21 -3.99
CA LEU A 13 5.46 37.41 -2.72
C LEU A 13 6.95 37.74 -2.96
N GLU A 14 7.61 37.09 -3.91
CA GLU A 14 8.99 37.44 -4.31
C GLU A 14 9.14 38.90 -4.77
N ARG A 15 8.16 39.40 -5.51
CA ARG A 15 8.16 40.86 -5.93
C ARG A 15 8.00 41.78 -4.75
N ILE A 16 7.17 41.47 -3.77
CA ILE A 16 6.97 42.27 -2.56
C ILE A 16 8.22 42.27 -1.69
N VAL A 17 8.83 41.10 -1.50
CA VAL A 17 10.01 40.91 -0.62
C VAL A 17 11.31 41.33 -1.32
N GLY A 18 11.36 41.28 -2.65
CA GLY A 18 12.58 41.55 -3.43
C GLY A 18 13.63 40.44 -3.32
N ALA A 19 13.21 39.23 -2.95
CA ALA A 19 14.04 38.05 -2.72
C ALA A 19 13.44 36.81 -3.39
N GLN A 20 14.26 35.81 -3.64
CA GLN A 20 13.80 34.48 -4.02
C GLN A 20 13.24 33.81 -2.78
N LEU A 21 12.08 33.18 -2.91
CA LEU A 21 11.38 32.46 -1.84
C LEU A 21 11.25 30.97 -2.20
N VAL A 22 11.63 30.12 -1.27
CA VAL A 22 11.43 28.66 -1.38
C VAL A 22 10.98 28.14 -0.03
N VAL A 23 9.91 27.36 0.00
CA VAL A 23 9.51 26.62 1.21
C VAL A 23 10.03 25.21 1.10
N VAL A 24 10.75 24.77 2.12
CA VAL A 24 11.47 23.50 2.14
C VAL A 24 11.06 22.70 3.36
N ASP A 25 10.86 21.39 3.17
CA ASP A 25 10.77 20.40 4.25
C ASP A 25 12.12 19.68 4.35
N PRO A 26 12.91 19.92 5.43
CA PRO A 26 14.23 19.30 5.57
C PRO A 26 14.18 17.79 5.84
N GLN A 27 13.02 17.25 6.25
CA GLN A 27 12.83 15.81 6.48
C GLN A 27 12.49 15.06 5.19
N LEU A 28 11.77 15.72 4.28
CA LEU A 28 11.36 15.12 3.01
C LEU A 28 12.36 15.40 1.88
N ASP A 29 13.43 16.12 2.16
CA ASP A 29 14.46 16.50 1.18
C ASP A 29 13.91 17.13 -0.10
N ARG A 30 12.89 18.01 0.05
CA ARG A 30 12.22 18.62 -1.10
C ARG A 30 11.74 20.03 -0.82
N ALA A 31 11.64 20.82 -1.90
CA ALA A 31 10.86 22.04 -1.89
C ALA A 31 9.37 21.70 -1.85
N LEU A 32 8.63 22.40 -0.99
CA LEU A 32 7.18 22.31 -0.91
C LEU A 32 6.53 23.35 -1.82
N LEU A 33 7.12 24.56 -1.91
CA LEU A 33 6.66 25.66 -2.74
C LEU A 33 7.86 26.44 -3.32
N PRO A 34 7.88 26.77 -4.61
CA PRO A 34 6.96 26.22 -5.61
C PRO A 34 7.24 24.76 -5.91
N SER A 35 6.20 23.98 -6.17
CA SER A 35 6.29 22.53 -6.36
C SER A 35 6.94 22.11 -7.69
N ASP A 36 7.05 23.03 -8.64
CA ASP A 36 7.58 22.82 -9.99
C ASP A 36 9.09 23.03 -10.13
N ARG A 37 9.74 23.61 -9.11
CA ARG A 37 11.21 23.75 -9.11
C ARG A 37 11.85 22.42 -8.68
N SER A 38 12.72 21.90 -9.56
CA SER A 38 13.63 20.85 -9.15
C SER A 38 14.38 21.34 -7.91
N THR A 39 14.41 20.52 -6.89
CA THR A 39 14.96 20.87 -5.58
C THR A 39 16.43 21.17 -5.77
N ASP A 40 16.78 22.45 -5.79
CA ASP A 40 18.17 22.85 -5.80
C ASP A 40 18.78 22.39 -4.47
N ASP A 41 19.68 21.41 -4.49
CA ASP A 41 20.46 20.94 -3.35
C ASP A 41 21.15 22.09 -2.60
N GLN A 42 21.30 23.24 -3.27
CA GLN A 42 21.87 24.44 -2.70
C GLN A 42 21.16 24.95 -1.43
N PHE A 43 19.86 24.71 -1.26
CA PHE A 43 19.11 25.14 -0.07
C PHE A 43 18.92 24.04 0.96
N LEU A 44 18.72 22.80 0.51
CA LEU A 44 18.36 21.67 1.37
C LEU A 44 19.51 21.31 2.33
N LEU A 45 20.68 21.06 1.78
CA LEU A 45 21.83 20.61 2.56
C LEU A 45 22.29 21.64 3.60
N PRO A 46 22.44 22.95 3.24
CA PRO A 46 22.75 23.99 4.21
C PRO A 46 21.67 24.18 5.29
N LEU A 47 20.38 24.08 4.91
CA LEU A 47 19.28 24.18 5.88
C LEU A 47 19.31 23.00 6.87
N ARG A 48 19.49 21.77 6.40
CA ARG A 48 19.60 20.58 7.26
C ARG A 48 20.73 20.75 8.27
N ARG A 49 21.93 21.10 7.82
CA ARG A 49 23.05 21.37 8.69
C ARG A 49 22.79 22.49 9.70
N ALA A 50 22.09 23.55 9.27
CA ALA A 50 21.72 24.64 10.17
C ALA A 50 20.71 24.20 11.23
N VAL A 51 19.73 23.37 10.89
CA VAL A 51 18.74 22.82 11.83
C VAL A 51 19.39 21.85 12.82
N GLU A 52 20.27 20.98 12.37
CA GLU A 52 20.97 19.98 13.19
C GLU A 52 21.87 20.59 14.28
N ARG A 53 22.26 21.84 14.14
CA ARG A 53 23.04 22.57 15.16
C ARG A 53 22.25 22.88 16.44
N TYR A 54 20.92 22.75 16.41
CA TYR A 54 20.04 23.09 17.53
C TYR A 54 19.30 21.87 18.07
N PRO A 55 19.15 21.76 19.38
CA PRO A 55 18.33 20.70 19.97
C PRO A 55 16.87 20.80 19.50
N PRO A 56 16.13 19.69 19.45
CA PRO A 56 14.70 19.70 19.13
C PRO A 56 13.94 20.70 20.02
N GLY A 57 13.15 21.58 19.39
CA GLY A 57 12.34 22.59 20.08
C GLY A 57 13.07 23.90 20.44
N GLN A 58 14.38 24.04 20.16
CA GLN A 58 15.15 25.26 20.46
C GLN A 58 15.64 26.00 19.21
N LEU A 59 14.90 25.85 18.12
CA LEU A 59 15.24 26.55 16.88
C LEU A 59 15.09 28.07 17.02
N PRO A 60 16.05 28.86 16.56
CA PRO A 60 15.92 30.30 16.55
C PRO A 60 14.84 30.75 15.55
N ALA A 61 14.29 31.93 15.79
CA ALA A 61 13.26 32.50 14.91
C ALA A 61 13.75 32.74 13.48
N VAL A 62 15.09 32.82 13.28
CA VAL A 62 15.77 33.02 12.00
C VAL A 62 17.07 32.21 12.00
N LEU A 63 17.23 31.35 11.01
CA LEU A 63 18.47 30.61 10.73
C LEU A 63 19.28 31.35 9.65
N GLN A 64 20.57 31.51 9.85
CA GLN A 64 21.48 32.05 8.85
C GLN A 64 22.02 30.96 7.94
N LEU A 65 21.84 31.09 6.63
CA LEU A 65 22.32 30.16 5.61
C LEU A 65 23.39 30.82 4.73
N GLY A 66 24.36 31.47 5.36
CA GLY A 66 25.43 32.22 4.67
C GLY A 66 26.30 31.34 3.75
N GLU A 67 26.29 30.04 3.90
CA GLU A 67 26.96 29.08 3.01
C GLU A 67 26.35 29.07 1.59
N VAL A 68 25.07 29.43 1.43
CA VAL A 68 24.38 29.47 0.14
C VAL A 68 24.71 30.78 -0.61
N ALA A 69 24.41 31.91 0.05
CA ALA A 69 24.71 33.25 -0.45
C ALA A 69 24.67 34.24 0.73
N PRO A 70 25.43 35.33 0.67
CA PRO A 70 25.40 36.35 1.71
C PRO A 70 23.99 36.90 1.96
N GLY A 71 23.56 36.84 3.21
CA GLY A 71 22.23 37.31 3.62
C GLY A 71 21.08 36.36 3.41
N THR A 72 21.33 35.11 2.96
CA THR A 72 20.30 34.05 2.91
C THR A 72 19.92 33.62 4.32
N ILE A 73 18.63 33.61 4.59
CA ILE A 73 18.05 33.22 5.87
C ILE A 73 16.93 32.17 5.69
N ALA A 74 16.64 31.42 6.74
CA ALA A 74 15.46 30.58 6.80
C ALA A 74 14.65 30.91 8.06
N LEU A 75 13.33 30.92 7.88
CA LEU A 75 12.36 31.08 8.96
C LEU A 75 11.46 29.87 9.06
N PRO A 76 11.14 29.40 10.29
CA PRO A 76 10.15 28.34 10.44
C PRO A 76 8.79 28.82 9.93
N VAL A 77 8.12 27.97 9.14
CA VAL A 77 6.75 28.18 8.68
C VAL A 77 5.82 27.52 9.70
N PRO A 78 4.77 28.19 10.19
CA PRO A 78 3.87 27.63 11.22
C PRO A 78 2.91 26.59 10.64
N THR A 79 3.43 25.42 10.31
CA THR A 79 2.72 24.24 9.78
C THR A 79 2.84 23.06 10.75
N ARG A 80 1.95 22.08 10.62
CA ARG A 80 1.99 20.85 11.45
C ARG A 80 3.25 20.01 11.27
N ARG A 81 3.82 20.00 10.07
CA ARG A 81 5.12 19.38 9.78
C ARG A 81 6.19 20.47 9.73
N PRO A 82 7.42 20.20 10.15
CA PRO A 82 8.51 21.15 10.04
C PRO A 82 8.68 21.61 8.59
N ALA A 83 8.51 22.92 8.37
CA ALA A 83 8.79 23.55 7.09
C ALA A 83 9.51 24.87 7.33
N PHE A 84 10.35 25.29 6.38
CA PHE A 84 11.13 26.49 6.46
C PHE A 84 10.98 27.32 5.19
N LEU A 85 10.69 28.60 5.38
CA LEU A 85 10.79 29.59 4.32
C LEU A 85 12.25 30.02 4.17
N VAL A 86 12.90 29.60 3.11
CA VAL A 86 14.22 30.09 2.72
C VAL A 86 14.04 31.38 1.90
N VAL A 87 14.73 32.43 2.31
CA VAL A 87 14.72 33.75 1.68
C VAL A 87 16.14 34.06 1.20
N ALA A 88 16.35 34.04 -0.11
CA ALA A 88 17.61 34.33 -0.75
C ALA A 88 17.52 35.74 -1.41
N PRO A 89 18.15 36.77 -0.84
CA PRO A 89 18.02 38.13 -1.36
C PRO A 89 18.69 38.28 -2.72
N ARG A 90 18.01 38.93 -3.66
CA ARG A 90 18.61 39.25 -4.97
C ARG A 90 19.64 40.41 -4.85
N ARG A 91 19.55 41.23 -3.77
CA ARG A 91 20.51 42.29 -3.41
C ARG A 91 20.65 42.33 -1.88
N VAL A 92 21.85 42.32 -1.36
CA VAL A 92 22.19 42.20 0.08
C VAL A 92 21.52 43.22 1.01
N ARG A 93 21.01 44.33 0.48
CA ARG A 93 20.43 45.43 1.28
C ARG A 93 18.92 45.36 1.55
N LEU A 94 18.20 44.32 1.08
CA LEU A 94 16.73 44.31 1.05
C LEU A 94 16.04 43.58 2.20
N LEU A 95 16.74 42.79 3.02
CA LEU A 95 16.12 42.05 4.15
C LEU A 95 16.01 42.94 5.39
N ARG A 96 15.17 43.97 5.35
CA ARG A 96 15.05 44.95 6.48
C ARG A 96 13.90 44.64 7.44
N ASP A 97 12.91 43.87 7.05
CA ASP A 97 11.70 43.66 7.87
C ASP A 97 11.34 42.21 8.10
N ILE A 98 11.79 41.70 9.26
CA ILE A 98 11.48 40.35 9.72
C ILE A 98 9.98 40.15 9.96
N VAL A 99 9.23 41.20 10.22
CA VAL A 99 7.78 41.19 10.43
C VAL A 99 7.08 40.81 9.11
N THR A 100 7.48 41.47 8.02
CA THR A 100 6.99 41.18 6.68
C THR A 100 7.28 39.71 6.30
N LEU A 101 8.49 39.21 6.57
CA LEU A 101 8.85 37.82 6.29
C LEU A 101 8.03 36.84 7.11
N ARG A 102 7.70 37.12 8.36
CA ARG A 102 6.80 36.31 9.17
C ARG A 102 5.38 36.30 8.62
N HIS A 103 4.86 37.41 8.15
CA HIS A 103 3.56 37.44 7.48
C HIS A 103 3.57 36.60 6.19
N VAL A 104 4.64 36.69 5.40
CA VAL A 104 4.82 35.84 4.22
C VAL A 104 4.83 34.36 4.61
N ALA A 105 5.58 34.01 5.65
CA ALA A 105 5.60 32.61 6.15
C ALA A 105 4.21 32.11 6.60
N THR A 106 3.41 33.00 7.22
CA THR A 106 2.04 32.69 7.62
C THR A 106 1.11 32.49 6.41
N VAL A 107 1.23 33.33 5.38
CA VAL A 107 0.45 33.20 4.14
C VAL A 107 0.79 31.88 3.44
N LEU A 108 2.08 31.55 3.37
CA LEU A 108 2.55 30.30 2.78
C LEU A 108 2.13 29.08 3.61
N ALA A 109 2.11 29.20 4.96
CA ALA A 109 1.57 28.15 5.83
C ALA A 109 0.10 27.85 5.52
N LEU A 110 -0.73 28.89 5.35
CA LEU A 110 -2.14 28.72 5.00
C LEU A 110 -2.32 28.06 3.63
N ALA A 111 -1.50 28.44 2.64
CA ALA A 111 -1.53 27.80 1.32
C ALA A 111 -1.18 26.30 1.41
N LEU A 112 -0.10 25.95 2.13
CA LEU A 112 0.31 24.57 2.35
C LEU A 112 -0.73 23.73 3.10
N GLU A 113 -1.32 24.27 4.16
CA GLU A 113 -2.34 23.57 4.94
C GLU A 113 -3.63 23.39 4.13
N ARG A 114 -4.00 24.37 3.29
CA ARG A 114 -5.13 24.24 2.36
C ARG A 114 -4.88 23.13 1.34
N GLU A 115 -3.76 23.15 0.64
CA GLU A 115 -3.37 22.13 -0.33
C GLU A 115 -3.34 20.72 0.30
N ARG A 116 -2.83 20.65 1.54
CA ARG A 116 -2.83 19.40 2.30
C ARG A 116 -4.25 18.93 2.62
N ALA A 117 -5.13 19.83 3.08
CA ALA A 117 -6.53 19.48 3.37
C ALA A 117 -7.27 19.02 2.11
N GLU A 118 -7.00 19.61 0.96
CA GLU A 118 -7.56 19.18 -0.32
C GLU A 118 -7.05 17.80 -0.74
N ARG A 119 -5.73 17.52 -0.57
CA ARG A 119 -5.16 16.18 -0.80
C ARG A 119 -5.75 15.14 0.14
N GLU A 120 -5.85 15.42 1.43
CA GLU A 120 -6.46 14.51 2.40
C GLU A 120 -7.94 14.23 2.10
N ARG A 121 -8.68 15.24 1.62
CA ARG A 121 -10.06 15.07 1.16
C ARG A 121 -10.12 14.15 -0.07
N ARG A 122 -9.23 14.37 -1.05
CA ARG A 122 -9.14 13.54 -2.26
C ARG A 122 -8.79 12.09 -1.91
N TYR A 123 -7.83 11.86 -1.00
CA TYR A 123 -7.46 10.52 -0.55
C TYR A 123 -8.62 9.80 0.16
N ARG A 124 -9.35 10.51 1.03
CA ARG A 124 -10.53 9.93 1.70
C ARG A 124 -11.62 9.56 0.71
N PHE A 125 -11.94 10.46 -0.20
CA PHE A 125 -12.94 10.19 -1.25
C PHE A 125 -12.50 9.02 -2.14
N GLY A 126 -11.24 8.98 -2.56
CA GLY A 126 -10.67 7.87 -3.34
C GLY A 126 -10.74 6.54 -2.59
N SER A 127 -10.44 6.53 -1.29
CA SER A 127 -10.55 5.33 -0.44
C SER A 127 -12.00 4.85 -0.32
N GLU A 128 -12.96 5.75 -0.14
CA GLU A 128 -14.37 5.43 -0.06
C GLU A 128 -14.91 4.90 -1.40
N LEU A 129 -14.56 5.56 -2.50
CA LEU A 129 -14.92 5.11 -3.85
C LEU A 129 -14.37 3.71 -4.13
N PHE A 130 -13.10 3.46 -3.79
CA PHE A 130 -12.48 2.15 -3.95
C PHE A 130 -13.16 1.09 -3.08
N ALA A 131 -13.55 1.42 -1.84
CA ALA A 131 -14.29 0.51 -0.97
C ALA A 131 -15.68 0.15 -1.54
N GLN A 132 -16.40 1.12 -2.08
CA GLN A 132 -17.71 0.87 -2.72
C GLN A 132 -17.58 -0.01 -3.96
N LEU A 133 -16.51 0.15 -4.74
CA LEU A 133 -16.17 -0.70 -5.88
C LEU A 133 -15.82 -2.12 -5.44
N ALA A 134 -14.99 -2.25 -4.40
CA ALA A 134 -14.61 -3.54 -3.83
C ALA A 134 -15.83 -4.33 -3.31
N ASP A 135 -16.82 -3.62 -2.78
CA ASP A 135 -18.05 -4.21 -2.26
C ASP A 135 -19.19 -4.33 -3.32
N ARG A 136 -18.92 -3.98 -4.59
CA ARG A 136 -19.91 -3.95 -5.68
C ARG A 136 -21.16 -3.11 -5.37
N ARG A 137 -20.98 -2.05 -4.56
CA ARG A 137 -22.09 -1.16 -4.17
C ARG A 137 -22.32 -0.03 -5.16
N LEU A 138 -21.40 0.18 -6.09
CA LEU A 138 -21.45 1.23 -7.09
C LEU A 138 -21.51 0.64 -8.50
N PRO A 139 -22.45 1.10 -9.38
CA PRO A 139 -22.47 0.73 -10.79
C PRO A 139 -21.15 1.13 -11.49
N ALA A 140 -20.68 0.27 -12.39
CA ALA A 140 -19.38 0.43 -13.03
C ALA A 140 -19.25 1.73 -13.84
N ASP A 141 -20.34 2.15 -14.50
CA ASP A 141 -20.37 3.37 -15.32
C ASP A 141 -20.19 4.62 -14.46
N LEU A 142 -20.98 4.72 -13.37
CA LEU A 142 -20.86 5.82 -12.41
C LEU A 142 -19.49 5.83 -11.73
N ALA A 143 -18.97 4.66 -11.42
CA ALA A 143 -17.62 4.53 -10.86
C ALA A 143 -16.55 5.06 -11.81
N GLY A 144 -16.65 4.75 -13.09
CA GLY A 144 -15.75 5.28 -14.13
C GLY A 144 -15.80 6.81 -14.22
N GLU A 145 -16.99 7.40 -14.16
CA GLU A 145 -17.17 8.86 -14.15
C GLU A 145 -16.54 9.50 -12.93
N LEU A 146 -16.74 8.96 -11.72
CA LEU A 146 -16.18 9.47 -10.48
C LEU A 146 -14.65 9.33 -10.43
N LEU A 147 -14.09 8.22 -10.91
CA LEU A 147 -12.65 8.04 -11.02
C LEU A 147 -12.02 9.10 -11.92
N ARG A 148 -12.63 9.41 -13.07
CA ARG A 148 -12.11 10.41 -13.99
C ARG A 148 -12.35 11.84 -13.50
N GLY A 149 -13.55 12.16 -13.10
CA GLY A 149 -13.95 13.52 -12.73
C GLY A 149 -13.35 13.98 -11.41
N GLU A 150 -13.53 13.19 -10.35
CA GLU A 150 -13.16 13.60 -8.99
C GLU A 150 -11.73 13.18 -8.60
N GLN A 151 -11.25 12.04 -9.13
CA GLN A 151 -9.93 11.51 -8.79
C GLN A 151 -8.88 11.79 -9.86
N GLY A 152 -9.26 12.24 -11.04
CA GLY A 152 -8.36 12.56 -12.13
C GLY A 152 -7.69 11.32 -12.75
N PHE A 153 -8.32 10.15 -12.66
CA PHE A 153 -7.83 8.97 -13.35
C PHE A 153 -7.96 9.14 -14.87
N PRO A 154 -6.99 8.68 -15.65
CA PRO A 154 -7.15 8.58 -17.11
C PRO A 154 -8.19 7.52 -17.47
N GLU A 155 -8.45 7.36 -18.78
CA GLU A 155 -9.21 6.21 -19.27
C GLU A 155 -8.50 4.89 -18.91
N PRO A 156 -9.27 3.80 -18.67
CA PRO A 156 -8.68 2.50 -18.41
C PRO A 156 -7.73 2.07 -19.55
N PRO A 157 -6.79 1.17 -19.33
CA PRO A 157 -6.80 0.19 -18.23
C PRO A 157 -6.16 0.67 -16.93
N TYR A 158 -6.59 0.02 -15.84
CA TYR A 158 -6.03 0.20 -14.49
C TYR A 158 -5.35 -1.08 -14.01
N ALA A 159 -4.59 -0.98 -12.93
CA ALA A 159 -4.07 -2.11 -12.16
C ALA A 159 -4.38 -1.94 -10.67
N VAL A 160 -4.62 -3.05 -10.00
CA VAL A 160 -4.65 -3.08 -8.54
C VAL A 160 -3.32 -3.64 -8.05
N VAL A 161 -2.73 -2.93 -7.09
CA VAL A 161 -1.48 -3.32 -6.44
C VAL A 161 -1.77 -3.64 -4.98
N ALA A 162 -1.16 -4.69 -4.43
CA ALA A 162 -1.36 -5.11 -3.05
C ALA A 162 -0.05 -5.11 -2.26
N PHE A 163 -0.09 -4.55 -1.04
CA PHE A 163 1.01 -4.53 -0.06
C PHE A 163 0.53 -5.08 1.28
N PRO A 164 1.42 -5.67 2.12
CA PRO A 164 1.11 -5.91 3.51
C PRO A 164 0.94 -4.58 4.26
N ALA A 165 -0.17 -4.41 5.00
CA ALA A 165 -0.45 -3.13 5.66
C ALA A 165 0.56 -2.75 6.75
N ALA A 166 1.23 -3.74 7.35
CA ALA A 166 2.24 -3.52 8.39
C ALA A 166 3.55 -2.93 7.86
N THR A 167 3.82 -3.05 6.56
CA THR A 167 5.09 -2.61 5.95
C THR A 167 5.02 -1.20 5.36
N LEU A 168 3.83 -0.58 5.32
CA LEU A 168 3.60 0.65 4.59
C LEU A 168 2.98 1.74 5.46
N ALA A 169 3.69 2.86 5.63
CA ALA A 169 3.14 4.09 6.19
C ALA A 169 2.30 4.78 5.12
N LEU A 170 0.97 4.51 5.12
CA LEU A 170 0.08 4.88 4.02
C LEU A 170 0.05 6.39 3.70
N PRO A 171 0.00 7.31 4.68
CA PRO A 171 0.00 8.75 4.36
C PRO A 171 1.27 9.21 3.64
N GLU A 172 2.43 8.79 4.13
CA GLU A 172 3.74 9.12 3.55
C GLU A 172 3.89 8.52 2.15
N PHE A 173 3.42 7.31 1.97
CA PHE A 173 3.40 6.61 0.69
C PHE A 173 2.52 7.33 -0.35
N GLN A 174 1.31 7.76 0.04
CA GLN A 174 0.41 8.51 -0.84
C GLN A 174 1.02 9.88 -1.21
N ASP A 175 1.65 10.57 -0.26
CA ASP A 175 2.36 11.82 -0.51
C ASP A 175 3.54 11.63 -1.49
N ALA A 176 4.28 10.51 -1.35
CA ALA A 176 5.37 10.17 -2.28
C ALA A 176 4.84 9.87 -3.70
N LEU A 177 3.73 9.13 -3.83
CA LEU A 177 3.07 8.88 -5.11
C LEU A 177 2.60 10.17 -5.77
N ALA A 178 1.96 11.06 -5.01
CA ALA A 178 1.52 12.37 -5.52
C ALA A 178 2.71 13.21 -6.01
N THR A 179 3.85 13.17 -5.29
CA THR A 179 5.08 13.86 -5.70
C THR A 179 5.64 13.30 -7.01
N LEU A 180 5.48 11.99 -7.25
CA LEU A 180 5.88 11.33 -8.50
C LEU A 180 4.83 11.48 -9.60
N GLY A 181 3.75 12.25 -9.39
CA GLY A 181 2.69 12.47 -10.36
C GLY A 181 1.79 11.26 -10.60
N VAL A 182 1.79 10.27 -9.71
CA VAL A 182 0.98 9.05 -9.84
C VAL A 182 -0.43 9.29 -9.30
N THR A 183 -1.41 9.30 -10.19
CA THR A 183 -2.83 9.25 -9.79
C THR A 183 -3.14 7.91 -9.15
N HIS A 184 -3.78 7.94 -7.98
CA HIS A 184 -4.05 6.70 -7.23
C HIS A 184 -5.26 6.83 -6.31
N ALA A 185 -5.86 5.69 -5.98
CA ALA A 185 -6.79 5.54 -4.86
C ALA A 185 -6.31 4.37 -3.99
N ALA A 186 -6.30 4.53 -2.67
CA ALA A 186 -5.80 3.53 -1.75
C ALA A 186 -6.90 3.05 -0.79
N LEU A 187 -6.95 1.74 -0.54
CA LEU A 187 -7.87 1.11 0.38
C LEU A 187 -7.10 0.21 1.35
N ARG A 188 -7.27 0.43 2.65
CA ARG A 188 -6.76 -0.48 3.68
C ARG A 188 -7.86 -1.46 4.09
N ARG A 189 -7.63 -2.76 3.90
CA ARG A 189 -8.60 -3.82 4.19
C ARG A 189 -7.89 -5.15 4.48
N ASP A 190 -8.39 -5.92 5.44
CA ASP A 190 -7.95 -7.29 5.76
C ASP A 190 -6.43 -7.42 5.93
N GLY A 191 -5.79 -6.48 6.64
CA GLY A 191 -4.35 -6.46 6.86
C GLY A 191 -3.51 -6.07 5.64
N MET A 192 -4.16 -5.62 4.55
CA MET A 192 -3.54 -5.23 3.29
C MET A 192 -3.79 -3.76 2.97
N VAL A 193 -2.91 -3.19 2.17
CA VAL A 193 -3.14 -1.94 1.44
C VAL A 193 -3.28 -2.28 -0.03
N PHE A 194 -4.43 -1.97 -0.60
CA PHE A 194 -4.67 -2.04 -2.03
C PHE A 194 -4.55 -0.65 -2.63
N LEU A 195 -3.90 -0.57 -3.79
CA LEU A 195 -3.73 0.67 -4.53
C LEU A 195 -4.29 0.47 -5.93
N LEU A 196 -5.24 1.29 -6.33
CA LEU A 196 -5.70 1.38 -7.71
C LEU A 196 -4.86 2.44 -8.41
N VAL A 197 -4.27 2.09 -9.55
CA VAL A 197 -3.41 2.98 -10.35
C VAL A 197 -3.73 2.84 -11.84
N PRO A 198 -3.47 3.86 -12.66
CA PRO A 198 -3.47 3.71 -14.12
C PRO A 198 -2.42 2.69 -14.57
N GLU A 199 -2.75 1.86 -15.53
CA GLU A 199 -1.77 0.95 -16.15
C GLU A 199 -1.03 1.67 -17.26
N GLN A 200 -0.04 2.48 -16.89
CA GLN A 200 0.78 3.28 -17.78
C GLN A 200 2.27 2.97 -17.56
N PRO A 201 3.12 3.16 -18.58
CA PRO A 201 4.57 3.00 -18.45
C PRO A 201 5.13 3.86 -17.30
N GLY A 202 6.01 3.30 -16.48
CA GLY A 202 6.66 4.00 -15.38
C GLY A 202 5.85 4.09 -14.07
N VAL A 203 4.55 3.75 -14.08
CA VAL A 203 3.70 3.85 -12.87
C VAL A 203 4.12 2.81 -11.81
N LEU A 204 4.34 1.56 -12.18
CA LEU A 204 4.75 0.52 -11.22
C LEU A 204 6.15 0.78 -10.67
N GLU A 205 7.06 1.31 -11.48
CA GLU A 205 8.39 1.75 -11.05
C GLU A 205 8.30 2.94 -10.07
N ALA A 206 7.37 3.86 -10.30
CA ALA A 206 7.11 4.96 -9.37
C ALA A 206 6.51 4.45 -8.06
N VAL A 207 5.58 3.48 -8.11
CA VAL A 207 5.04 2.80 -6.94
C VAL A 207 6.14 2.09 -6.15
N GLN A 208 7.07 1.42 -6.82
CA GLN A 208 8.19 0.75 -6.17
C GLN A 208 9.14 1.75 -5.49
N ARG A 209 9.45 2.87 -6.14
CA ARG A 209 10.25 3.94 -5.52
C ARG A 209 9.55 4.54 -4.32
N ALA A 210 8.26 4.86 -4.45
CA ALA A 210 7.47 5.43 -3.35
C ALA A 210 7.36 4.50 -2.15
N SER A 211 7.31 3.18 -2.37
CA SER A 211 7.25 2.17 -1.31
C SER A 211 8.59 1.91 -0.62
N GLY A 212 9.68 2.55 -1.03
CA GLY A 212 11.02 2.28 -0.50
C GLY A 212 11.56 0.89 -0.89
N GLY A 213 11.12 0.35 -2.03
CA GLY A 213 11.56 -0.95 -2.52
C GLY A 213 10.85 -2.14 -1.87
N ILE A 214 9.70 -1.94 -1.23
CA ILE A 214 8.87 -3.03 -0.73
C ILE A 214 8.32 -3.82 -1.92
N GLY A 215 8.36 -5.17 -1.83
CA GLY A 215 7.76 -6.04 -2.84
C GLY A 215 6.23 -5.99 -2.80
N PHE A 216 5.59 -6.14 -3.95
CA PHE A 216 4.14 -6.09 -4.08
C PHE A 216 3.59 -6.99 -5.19
N GLY A 217 2.31 -7.34 -5.02
CA GLY A 217 1.56 -8.05 -6.04
C GLY A 217 0.75 -7.11 -6.93
N VAL A 218 0.60 -7.45 -8.19
CA VAL A 218 -0.13 -6.66 -9.20
C VAL A 218 -1.18 -7.55 -9.87
N SER A 219 -2.39 -7.05 -10.04
CA SER A 219 -3.47 -7.72 -10.76
C SER A 219 -3.21 -7.83 -12.26
N GLN A 220 -4.07 -8.55 -12.97
CA GLN A 220 -4.23 -8.34 -14.39
C GLN A 220 -4.82 -6.96 -14.69
N SER A 221 -4.75 -6.59 -15.97
CA SER A 221 -5.29 -5.35 -16.52
C SER A 221 -6.80 -5.21 -16.25
N VAL A 222 -7.22 -4.11 -15.66
CA VAL A 222 -8.60 -3.81 -15.29
C VAL A 222 -9.18 -2.81 -16.29
N ARG A 223 -9.96 -3.29 -17.24
CA ARG A 223 -10.60 -2.47 -18.27
C ARG A 223 -11.97 -1.91 -17.85
N SER A 224 -12.58 -2.51 -16.86
CA SER A 224 -13.87 -2.07 -16.29
C SER A 224 -13.79 -2.04 -14.76
N PRO A 225 -14.27 -0.97 -14.11
CA PRO A 225 -14.34 -0.88 -12.65
C PRO A 225 -15.08 -2.05 -11.97
N ALA A 226 -16.00 -2.72 -12.70
CA ALA A 226 -16.70 -3.90 -12.20
C ALA A 226 -15.77 -5.06 -11.83
N ARG A 227 -14.57 -5.12 -12.42
CA ARG A 227 -13.55 -6.16 -12.15
C ARG A 227 -12.63 -5.87 -10.98
N ILE A 228 -12.80 -4.74 -10.30
CA ILE A 228 -11.95 -4.35 -9.16
C ILE A 228 -11.94 -5.41 -8.03
N PRO A 229 -13.07 -6.01 -7.62
CA PRO A 229 -13.04 -7.04 -6.58
C PRO A 229 -12.15 -8.24 -6.93
N GLU A 230 -12.24 -8.73 -8.16
CA GLU A 230 -11.39 -9.82 -8.66
C GLU A 230 -9.93 -9.38 -8.75
N ALA A 231 -9.66 -8.18 -9.24
CA ALA A 231 -8.32 -7.63 -9.34
C ALA A 231 -7.65 -7.48 -7.96
N MET A 232 -8.40 -7.18 -6.90
CA MET A 232 -7.87 -7.18 -5.53
C MET A 232 -7.42 -8.58 -5.09
N LEU A 233 -8.19 -9.62 -5.40
CA LEU A 233 -7.81 -11.01 -5.12
C LEU A 233 -6.58 -11.44 -5.94
N GLU A 234 -6.55 -11.08 -7.22
CA GLU A 234 -5.41 -11.33 -8.10
C GLU A 234 -4.11 -10.69 -7.57
N ALA A 235 -4.18 -9.41 -7.18
CA ALA A 235 -3.06 -8.68 -6.61
C ALA A 235 -2.57 -9.29 -5.29
N ARG A 236 -3.50 -9.69 -4.41
CA ARG A 236 -3.18 -10.39 -3.17
C ARG A 236 -2.48 -11.73 -3.43
N TRP A 237 -2.98 -12.54 -4.35
CA TRP A 237 -2.35 -13.80 -4.72
C TRP A 237 -0.99 -13.62 -5.37
N ALA A 238 -0.82 -12.57 -6.16
CA ALA A 238 0.47 -12.21 -6.71
C ALA A 238 1.47 -11.83 -5.59
N LEU A 239 1.01 -11.09 -4.58
CA LEU A 239 1.83 -10.72 -3.42
C LEU A 239 2.28 -11.95 -2.61
N GLU A 240 1.41 -12.94 -2.38
CA GLU A 240 1.76 -14.19 -1.66
C GLU A 240 2.92 -14.93 -2.36
N ARG A 241 3.14 -14.65 -3.64
CA ARG A 241 4.24 -15.21 -4.45
C ARG A 241 5.49 -14.33 -4.47
N ALA A 242 5.39 -13.09 -3.98
CA ALA A 242 6.53 -12.18 -3.87
C ALA A 242 7.39 -12.56 -2.64
N THR A 243 8.21 -13.59 -2.76
CA THR A 243 9.02 -14.14 -1.65
C THR A 243 10.32 -13.38 -1.37
N GLY A 244 10.60 -12.30 -2.09
CA GLY A 244 11.83 -11.49 -1.95
C GLY A 244 11.54 -10.00 -1.74
N SER A 245 12.45 -9.31 -1.06
CA SER A 245 12.40 -7.86 -0.93
C SER A 245 12.49 -7.21 -2.31
N GLY A 246 11.61 -6.25 -2.60
CA GLY A 246 11.60 -5.50 -3.85
C GLY A 246 11.05 -6.23 -5.08
N MET A 247 10.51 -7.46 -4.92
CA MET A 247 9.97 -8.20 -6.05
C MET A 247 8.58 -7.69 -6.43
N ILE A 248 8.41 -7.35 -7.71
CA ILE A 248 7.10 -7.08 -8.31
C ILE A 248 6.61 -8.36 -8.97
N VAL A 249 5.47 -8.87 -8.54
CA VAL A 249 4.85 -10.07 -9.13
C VAL A 249 3.50 -9.70 -9.73
N ARG A 250 3.35 -9.92 -11.03
CA ARG A 250 2.06 -9.73 -11.71
C ARG A 250 1.28 -11.05 -11.75
N TYR A 251 -0.01 -10.99 -11.43
CA TYR A 251 -0.89 -12.14 -11.54
C TYR A 251 -0.95 -12.64 -13.00
N GLY A 252 -0.80 -13.96 -13.17
CA GLY A 252 -0.76 -14.59 -14.51
C GLY A 252 0.61 -14.63 -15.18
N GLU A 253 1.62 -13.90 -14.69
CA GLU A 253 3.00 -14.04 -15.18
C GLU A 253 3.63 -15.34 -14.68
N ARG A 254 4.21 -16.10 -15.62
CA ARG A 254 4.92 -17.36 -15.34
C ARG A 254 6.32 -17.04 -14.83
N THR A 255 6.49 -16.88 -13.53
CA THR A 255 7.81 -16.76 -12.91
C THR A 255 8.36 -18.17 -12.67
N LEU A 256 9.51 -18.51 -13.24
CA LEU A 256 10.20 -19.78 -12.98
C LEU A 256 10.49 -19.88 -11.46
N GLY A 257 9.95 -20.88 -10.79
CA GLY A 257 10.11 -21.10 -9.35
C GLY A 257 8.92 -20.67 -8.47
N ALA A 258 7.96 -19.91 -8.98
CA ALA A 258 6.75 -19.59 -8.24
C ALA A 258 5.78 -20.78 -8.27
N ARG A 259 5.17 -21.13 -7.13
CA ARG A 259 4.11 -22.13 -7.06
C ARG A 259 2.98 -21.76 -8.01
N HIS A 260 2.72 -22.61 -8.98
CA HIS A 260 1.65 -22.41 -9.93
C HIS A 260 0.31 -22.55 -9.21
N TRP A 261 -0.42 -21.44 -9.06
CA TRP A 261 -1.83 -21.51 -8.75
C TRP A 261 -2.58 -21.66 -10.08
N PRO A 262 -3.14 -22.83 -10.38
CA PRO A 262 -3.65 -23.13 -11.72
C PRO A 262 -5.06 -22.58 -11.99
N LEU A 263 -5.67 -21.91 -10.98
CA LEU A 263 -7.08 -21.56 -11.02
C LEU A 263 -7.28 -20.06 -11.23
N SER A 264 -8.26 -19.68 -12.06
CA SER A 264 -8.83 -18.32 -12.05
C SER A 264 -9.55 -18.07 -10.71
N VAL A 265 -9.88 -16.81 -10.41
CA VAL A 265 -10.63 -16.45 -9.20
C VAL A 265 -11.96 -17.20 -9.15
N GLU A 266 -12.65 -17.28 -10.29
CA GLU A 266 -13.94 -17.96 -10.44
C GLU A 266 -13.80 -19.48 -10.18
N ALA A 267 -12.79 -20.10 -10.78
CA ALA A 267 -12.52 -21.52 -10.57
C ALA A 267 -12.11 -21.84 -9.13
N ALA A 268 -11.39 -20.93 -8.47
CA ALA A 268 -11.06 -21.05 -7.06
C ALA A 268 -12.31 -20.93 -6.17
N GLN A 269 -13.20 -19.98 -6.46
CA GLN A 269 -14.47 -19.82 -5.76
C GLN A 269 -15.34 -21.09 -5.91
N GLU A 270 -15.49 -21.60 -7.13
CA GLU A 270 -16.22 -22.83 -7.40
C GLU A 270 -15.62 -24.03 -6.65
N LEU A 271 -14.29 -24.16 -6.64
CA LEU A 271 -13.61 -25.22 -5.91
C LEU A 271 -13.87 -25.11 -4.39
N VAL A 272 -13.79 -23.91 -3.82
CA VAL A 272 -14.07 -23.67 -2.40
C VAL A 272 -15.51 -23.98 -2.05
N ASP A 273 -16.46 -23.50 -2.84
CA ASP A 273 -17.89 -23.73 -2.58
C ASP A 273 -18.23 -25.22 -2.65
N ARG A 274 -17.61 -25.96 -3.57
CA ARG A 274 -17.82 -27.42 -3.72
C ARG A 274 -17.17 -28.25 -2.62
N VAL A 275 -15.94 -27.90 -2.19
CA VAL A 275 -15.13 -28.74 -1.29
C VAL A 275 -15.16 -28.25 0.15
N VAL A 276 -14.92 -26.95 0.37
CA VAL A 276 -14.81 -26.38 1.72
C VAL A 276 -16.17 -25.93 2.25
N GLY A 277 -17.04 -25.45 1.37
CA GLY A 277 -18.41 -25.02 1.72
C GLY A 277 -19.19 -26.01 2.56
N PRO A 278 -19.29 -27.32 2.16
CA PRO A 278 -19.94 -28.34 2.96
C PRO A 278 -19.33 -28.56 4.34
N LEU A 279 -18.01 -28.40 4.49
CA LEU A 279 -17.31 -28.52 5.76
C LEU A 279 -17.62 -27.35 6.69
N LEU A 280 -17.60 -26.10 6.16
CA LEU A 280 -17.96 -24.89 6.90
C LEU A 280 -19.41 -24.97 7.40
N ALA A 281 -20.34 -25.31 6.52
CA ALA A 281 -21.74 -25.45 6.86
C ALA A 281 -22.00 -26.57 7.89
N HIS A 282 -21.20 -27.63 7.88
CA HIS A 282 -21.27 -28.67 8.89
C HIS A 282 -20.71 -28.21 10.23
N ASP A 283 -19.56 -27.54 10.22
CA ASP A 283 -18.92 -27.00 11.43
C ASP A 283 -19.83 -25.98 12.13
N GLU A 284 -20.49 -25.11 11.37
CA GLU A 284 -21.43 -24.13 11.89
C GLU A 284 -22.66 -24.77 12.54
N ARG A 285 -23.26 -25.76 11.86
CA ARG A 285 -24.49 -26.44 12.35
C ARG A 285 -24.27 -27.36 13.53
N HIS A 286 -23.10 -27.99 13.64
CA HIS A 286 -22.86 -29.07 14.61
C HIS A 286 -21.77 -28.69 15.64
N GLY A 287 -21.18 -27.49 15.58
CA GLY A 287 -20.10 -27.06 16.47
C GLY A 287 -18.83 -27.92 16.30
N THR A 288 -18.64 -28.53 15.14
CA THR A 288 -17.47 -29.34 14.84
C THR A 288 -16.30 -28.48 14.35
N ARG A 289 -15.14 -29.07 14.14
CA ARG A 289 -13.93 -28.36 13.64
C ARG A 289 -13.30 -29.16 12.50
N LEU A 290 -14.10 -29.53 11.50
CA LEU A 290 -13.63 -30.34 10.37
C LEU A 290 -12.67 -29.57 9.49
N VAL A 291 -12.93 -28.30 9.24
CA VAL A 291 -12.03 -27.42 8.46
C VAL A 291 -10.66 -27.35 9.12
N ARG A 292 -10.60 -27.13 10.44
CA ARG A 292 -9.35 -27.11 11.21
C ARG A 292 -8.67 -28.49 11.20
N THR A 293 -9.46 -29.56 11.28
CA THR A 293 -8.93 -30.93 11.23
C THR A 293 -8.26 -31.20 9.88
N LEU A 294 -8.90 -30.83 8.78
CA LEU A 294 -8.34 -30.96 7.44
C LEU A 294 -7.08 -30.11 7.26
N ALA A 295 -7.11 -28.85 7.73
CA ALA A 295 -5.94 -27.97 7.67
C ALA A 295 -4.71 -28.59 8.34
N LEU A 296 -4.85 -29.07 9.58
CA LEU A 296 -3.76 -29.70 10.30
C LEU A 296 -3.35 -31.06 9.71
N PHE A 297 -4.29 -31.83 9.16
CA PHE A 297 -3.97 -33.07 8.49
C PHE A 297 -3.10 -32.87 7.25
N LEU A 298 -3.43 -31.87 6.44
CA LEU A 298 -2.64 -31.48 5.27
C LEU A 298 -1.28 -30.90 5.66
N GLN A 299 -1.23 -30.11 6.74
CA GLN A 299 -0.02 -29.49 7.27
C GLN A 299 1.01 -30.51 7.78
N HIS A 300 0.53 -31.62 8.34
CA HIS A 300 1.35 -32.73 8.82
C HIS A 300 1.49 -33.87 7.78
N ASP A 301 1.43 -33.53 6.49
CA ASP A 301 1.64 -34.47 5.37
C ASP A 301 0.79 -35.76 5.46
N GLY A 302 -0.43 -35.65 5.99
CA GLY A 302 -1.31 -36.78 6.19
C GLY A 302 -0.94 -37.68 7.37
N SER A 303 -0.02 -37.24 8.24
CA SER A 303 0.39 -38.03 9.42
C SER A 303 -0.72 -38.06 10.49
N TRP A 304 -1.28 -39.24 10.68
CA TRP A 304 -2.35 -39.48 11.66
C TRP A 304 -1.91 -39.21 13.09
N SER A 305 -0.67 -39.55 13.45
CA SER A 305 -0.15 -39.39 14.80
C SER A 305 0.16 -37.91 15.13
N GLU A 306 0.75 -37.20 14.22
CA GLU A 306 1.10 -35.80 14.41
C GLU A 306 -0.14 -34.94 14.41
N THR A 307 -1.07 -35.15 13.50
CA THR A 307 -2.36 -34.48 13.44
C THR A 307 -3.18 -34.69 14.72
N ALA A 308 -3.28 -35.93 15.21
CA ALA A 308 -4.01 -36.23 16.45
C ALA A 308 -3.39 -35.50 17.65
N ARG A 309 -2.05 -35.45 17.72
CA ARG A 309 -1.29 -34.68 18.76
C ARG A 309 -1.55 -33.20 18.65
N ALA A 310 -1.47 -32.64 17.46
CA ALA A 310 -1.70 -31.20 17.21
C ALA A 310 -3.13 -30.76 17.53
N LEU A 311 -4.11 -31.64 17.30
CA LEU A 311 -5.51 -31.41 17.66
C LEU A 311 -5.84 -31.67 19.12
N GLY A 312 -4.94 -32.34 19.89
CA GLY A 312 -5.22 -32.76 21.25
C GLY A 312 -6.33 -33.80 21.36
N VAL A 313 -6.48 -34.70 20.34
CA VAL A 313 -7.53 -35.69 20.29
C VAL A 313 -6.96 -37.12 20.16
N HIS A 314 -7.76 -38.13 20.56
CA HIS A 314 -7.38 -39.52 20.32
C HIS A 314 -7.42 -39.88 18.82
N ARG A 315 -6.55 -40.76 18.37
CA ARG A 315 -6.47 -41.20 16.96
C ARG A 315 -7.83 -41.68 16.40
N GLN A 316 -8.63 -42.35 17.19
CA GLN A 316 -9.99 -42.79 16.81
C GLN A 316 -10.90 -41.59 16.46
N THR A 317 -10.81 -40.49 17.23
CA THR A 317 -11.58 -39.26 16.98
C THR A 317 -11.14 -38.62 15.69
N LEU A 318 -9.82 -38.61 15.41
CA LEU A 318 -9.30 -38.09 14.14
C LEU A 318 -9.82 -38.93 12.95
N ILE A 319 -9.76 -40.25 13.05
CA ILE A 319 -10.29 -41.16 12.01
C ILE A 319 -11.76 -40.87 11.73
N TYR A 320 -12.58 -40.70 12.77
CA TYR A 320 -13.99 -40.35 12.61
C TYR A 320 -14.16 -39.00 11.90
N ARG A 321 -13.41 -37.99 12.28
CA ARG A 321 -13.47 -36.66 11.64
C ARG A 321 -13.03 -36.70 10.17
N VAL A 322 -11.96 -37.39 9.86
CA VAL A 322 -11.47 -37.53 8.47
C VAL A 322 -12.50 -38.27 7.62
N ARG A 323 -13.09 -39.38 8.11
CA ARG A 323 -14.19 -40.07 7.41
C ARG A 323 -15.38 -39.14 7.17
N ARG A 324 -15.69 -38.25 8.13
CA ARG A 324 -16.76 -37.27 7.95
C ARG A 324 -16.41 -36.25 6.88
N ILE A 325 -15.15 -35.80 6.81
CA ILE A 325 -14.65 -34.95 5.74
C ILE A 325 -14.82 -35.62 4.38
N GLU A 326 -14.39 -36.90 4.26
CA GLU A 326 -14.53 -37.67 3.02
C GLU A 326 -16.00 -37.83 2.59
N GLN A 327 -16.91 -38.08 3.54
CA GLN A 327 -18.34 -38.16 3.26
C GLN A 327 -18.94 -36.83 2.75
N LEU A 328 -18.53 -35.72 3.31
CA LEU A 328 -19.06 -34.41 2.96
C LEU A 328 -18.48 -33.86 1.65
N THR A 329 -17.24 -34.19 1.34
CA THR A 329 -16.53 -33.66 0.15
C THR A 329 -16.59 -34.64 -1.03
N GLY A 330 -16.84 -35.93 -0.77
CA GLY A 330 -16.72 -37.00 -1.76
C GLY A 330 -15.27 -37.34 -2.14
N LEU A 331 -14.28 -36.72 -1.49
CA LEU A 331 -12.85 -36.90 -1.77
C LEU A 331 -12.18 -37.74 -0.70
N ARG A 332 -11.23 -38.58 -1.09
CA ARG A 332 -10.52 -39.50 -0.21
C ARG A 332 -9.11 -39.02 0.10
N VAL A 333 -8.74 -39.02 1.39
CA VAL A 333 -7.41 -38.62 1.82
C VAL A 333 -6.29 -39.59 1.48
N ASP A 334 -6.63 -40.87 1.14
CA ASP A 334 -5.68 -41.90 0.74
C ASP A 334 -5.40 -41.91 -0.78
N ARG A 335 -6.10 -41.08 -1.58
CA ARG A 335 -5.87 -40.91 -3.01
C ARG A 335 -5.13 -39.60 -3.28
N VAL A 336 -4.00 -39.70 -3.94
CA VAL A 336 -3.13 -38.50 -4.22
C VAL A 336 -3.88 -37.41 -4.99
N SER A 337 -4.72 -37.78 -5.99
CA SER A 337 -5.53 -36.81 -6.76
C SER A 337 -6.52 -36.04 -5.89
N ASP A 338 -7.19 -36.78 -4.98
CA ASP A 338 -8.21 -36.22 -4.11
C ASP A 338 -7.56 -35.37 -3.00
N LEU A 339 -6.43 -35.84 -2.44
CA LEU A 339 -5.63 -35.11 -1.47
C LEU A 339 -5.09 -33.78 -2.07
N ALA A 340 -4.64 -33.80 -3.33
CA ALA A 340 -4.24 -32.60 -4.05
C ALA A 340 -5.43 -31.64 -4.22
N THR A 341 -6.62 -32.15 -4.53
CA THR A 341 -7.83 -31.34 -4.65
C THR A 341 -8.23 -30.71 -3.31
N LEU A 342 -8.20 -31.48 -2.22
CA LEU A 342 -8.44 -31.00 -0.86
C LEU A 342 -7.42 -29.92 -0.48
N TYR A 343 -6.15 -30.12 -0.79
CA TYR A 343 -5.08 -29.15 -0.55
C TYR A 343 -5.34 -27.84 -1.31
N LEU A 344 -5.60 -27.91 -2.62
CA LEU A 344 -5.87 -26.75 -3.46
C LEU A 344 -7.12 -26.01 -2.99
N ALA A 345 -8.18 -26.71 -2.59
CA ALA A 345 -9.40 -26.10 -2.08
C ALA A 345 -9.15 -25.34 -0.76
N MET A 346 -8.34 -25.90 0.14
CA MET A 346 -7.98 -25.24 1.40
C MET A 346 -7.11 -24.00 1.19
N GLU A 347 -6.15 -24.06 0.28
CA GLU A 347 -5.34 -22.90 -0.10
C GLU A 347 -6.21 -21.81 -0.76
N ALA A 348 -7.12 -22.19 -1.66
CA ALA A 348 -8.08 -21.27 -2.26
C ALA A 348 -8.98 -20.62 -1.20
N ALA A 349 -9.47 -21.37 -0.22
CA ALA A 349 -10.31 -20.85 0.84
C ALA A 349 -9.56 -19.83 1.73
N ARG A 350 -8.27 -20.04 1.99
CA ARG A 350 -7.42 -19.06 2.68
C ARG A 350 -7.24 -17.80 1.85
N ALA A 351 -6.89 -17.95 0.58
CA ALA A 351 -6.67 -16.85 -0.34
C ALA A 351 -7.94 -16.01 -0.56
N LEU A 352 -9.12 -16.63 -0.55
CA LEU A 352 -10.43 -15.97 -0.62
C LEU A 352 -10.91 -15.39 0.74
N GLY A 353 -10.15 -15.59 1.83
CA GLY A 353 -10.54 -15.12 3.16
C GLY A 353 -11.73 -15.88 3.77
N ARG A 354 -12.06 -17.09 3.25
CA ARG A 354 -13.16 -17.91 3.78
C ARG A 354 -12.77 -18.66 5.06
N ILE A 355 -11.48 -18.86 5.29
CA ILE A 355 -10.90 -19.46 6.50
C ILE A 355 -9.71 -18.60 6.97
N ALA A 356 -9.42 -18.66 8.27
CA ALA A 356 -8.31 -17.90 8.84
C ALA A 356 -6.96 -18.27 8.16
N PRO A 357 -6.06 -17.28 7.99
CA PRO A 357 -4.69 -17.57 7.57
C PRO A 357 -4.02 -18.53 8.57
N ALA A 358 -3.03 -19.30 8.09
CA ALA A 358 -2.20 -20.12 8.97
C ALA A 358 -1.47 -19.22 9.97
N GLU A 359 -1.44 -19.57 11.25
CA GLU A 359 -0.74 -18.76 12.27
C GLU A 359 0.77 -18.73 11.98
N PRO A 360 1.49 -17.64 12.36
CA PRO A 360 2.93 -17.56 12.23
C PRO A 360 3.61 -18.64 13.06
N GLY A 361 4.16 -19.65 12.42
CA GLY A 361 4.71 -20.86 13.03
C GLY A 361 4.18 -22.15 12.41
N ASP A 362 3.09 -22.07 11.66
CA ASP A 362 2.62 -23.16 10.83
C ASP A 362 3.59 -23.36 9.66
N PRO A 363 4.25 -24.52 9.51
CA PRO A 363 5.19 -24.76 8.42
C PRO A 363 4.46 -24.68 7.09
N VAL A 364 4.73 -23.59 6.36
CA VAL A 364 4.32 -23.44 4.97
C VAL A 364 5.13 -24.45 4.17
N LEU A 365 4.56 -25.62 3.92
CA LEU A 365 4.93 -26.65 2.96
C LEU A 365 6.00 -27.71 3.33
N PRO A 366 5.72 -28.95 2.95
CA PRO A 366 6.74 -30.01 2.86
C PRO A 366 7.72 -29.69 1.73
N GLY A 367 8.96 -29.35 2.10
CA GLY A 367 10.05 -29.08 1.14
C GLY A 367 11.10 -28.10 1.62
N ALA A 368 10.78 -27.15 2.50
CA ALA A 368 11.74 -26.14 2.94
C ALA A 368 12.74 -26.63 4.02
N ARG A 369 12.48 -27.78 4.67
CA ARG A 369 13.36 -28.29 5.74
C ARG A 369 14.55 -29.13 5.28
N ARG A 370 14.64 -29.54 4.00
CA ARG A 370 15.80 -30.34 3.53
C ARG A 370 17.01 -29.51 3.07
N ALA A 371 16.85 -28.21 2.88
CA ALA A 371 17.97 -27.35 2.46
C ALA A 371 18.79 -26.75 3.61
N ALA A 372 18.31 -26.81 4.85
CA ALA A 372 19.01 -26.22 6.01
C ALA A 372 19.78 -27.21 6.88
N ALA A 373 19.74 -28.52 6.60
CA ALA A 373 20.42 -29.56 7.38
C ALA A 373 21.64 -30.17 6.67
N GLY A 374 22.15 -29.52 5.65
CA GLY A 374 23.33 -29.99 4.90
C GLY A 374 24.38 -28.88 4.77
N ARG A 375 24.99 -28.47 5.88
CA ARG A 375 26.39 -27.98 5.98
C ARG A 375 26.89 -28.17 7.40
#